data_a8cb1cf071c2f2953b0d55a0d70fd4e9
#
_entry.id   a8cb1cf071c2f2953b0d55a0d70fd4e9
#
_cell.length_a   1.000
_cell.length_b   1.000
_cell.length_c   1.000
_cell.angle_alpha   90.00
_cell.angle_beta   90.00
_cell.angle_gamma   90.00
#
_symmetry.space_group_name_H-M   'P 1'
#
loop_
_entity.id
_entity.type
_entity.pdbx_description
1 polymer ?
#
loop_
_entity_poly.entity_id
_entity_poly.type
_entity_poly.pdbx_seq_one_letter_code
_entity_poly.pdbx_strand_id
1 'polypeptide(L)'
;MRYEFENVKISREKRYSLGKETTTNRYYLSFPVSPPNQRYVEFEEYYEVSSEQLDEFLENEDVLIEFLDKCRTRKMDHLFIFYPIAPVRGYPT
;
A
#
# COMPACT_ATOMS: atom_id res chain seq x y z
N MET A 1 -2.41 -11.87 -15.62
CA MET A 1 -2.50 -12.37 -14.25
C MET A 1 -3.37 -11.44 -13.42
N ARG A 2 -4.27 -11.99 -12.65
CA ARG A 2 -5.18 -11.21 -11.82
C ARG A 2 -4.75 -11.29 -10.36
N TYR A 3 -4.54 -10.14 -9.73
CA TYR A 3 -4.20 -10.07 -8.31
C TYR A 3 -5.46 -10.11 -7.46
N GLU A 4 -5.40 -10.84 -6.36
CA GLU A 4 -6.49 -10.90 -5.38
C GLU A 4 -5.96 -10.49 -4.01
N PHE A 5 -6.60 -9.50 -3.39
CA PHE A 5 -6.16 -8.90 -2.13
C PHE A 5 -7.13 -9.22 -1.01
N GLU A 6 -6.60 -9.76 0.10
CA GLU A 6 -7.36 -9.98 1.32
C GLU A 6 -6.84 -9.08 2.41
N ASN A 7 -7.66 -8.16 2.88
CA ASN A 7 -7.26 -7.23 3.93
C ASN A 7 -7.27 -7.92 5.28
N VAL A 8 -6.17 -7.76 6.04
CA VAL A 8 -6.06 -8.20 7.44
C VAL A 8 -6.41 -7.05 8.38
N LYS A 9 -5.99 -5.83 8.03
CA LYS A 9 -6.26 -4.63 8.81
C LYS A 9 -6.50 -3.45 7.88
N ILE A 10 -7.55 -2.66 8.16
CA ILE A 10 -7.85 -1.44 7.43
C ILE A 10 -7.95 -0.30 8.45
N SER A 11 -7.22 0.78 8.22
CA SER A 11 -7.35 2.01 8.99
C SER A 11 -7.90 3.11 8.12
N ARG A 12 -9.15 3.48 8.34
CA ARG A 12 -9.79 4.58 7.61
C ARG A 12 -9.25 5.94 8.06
N GLU A 13 -8.93 6.05 9.34
CA GLU A 13 -8.41 7.28 9.93
C GLU A 13 -7.04 7.63 9.34
N LYS A 14 -6.15 6.65 9.24
CA LYS A 14 -4.78 6.84 8.76
C LYS A 14 -4.61 6.46 7.29
N ARG A 15 -5.69 5.98 6.65
CA ARG A 15 -5.79 5.72 5.22
C ARG A 15 -4.76 4.71 4.73
N TYR A 16 -4.77 3.52 5.32
CA TYR A 16 -3.94 2.41 4.85
C TYR A 16 -4.66 1.08 5.03
N SER A 17 -4.18 0.07 4.31
CA SER A 17 -4.61 -1.31 4.46
C SER A 17 -3.39 -2.22 4.53
N LEU A 18 -3.48 -3.25 5.35
CA LEU A 18 -2.50 -4.34 5.41
C LEU A 18 -3.21 -5.64 5.04
N GLY A 19 -2.52 -6.52 4.34
CA GLY A 19 -3.12 -7.80 4.01
C GLY A 19 -2.19 -8.69 3.22
N LYS A 20 -2.82 -9.67 2.56
CA LYS A 20 -2.12 -10.66 1.74
C LYS A 20 -2.67 -10.64 0.33
N GLU A 21 -1.78 -10.62 -0.66
CA GLU A 21 -2.12 -10.85 -2.03
C GLU A 21 -2.07 -12.36 -2.29
N THR A 22 -3.20 -12.99 -2.52
CA THR A 22 -3.32 -14.45 -2.49
C THR A 22 -2.82 -15.14 -3.75
N THR A 23 -2.80 -14.44 -4.88
CA THR A 23 -2.33 -15.03 -6.15
C THR A 23 -0.83 -15.31 -6.12
N THR A 24 -0.05 -14.41 -5.53
CA THR A 24 1.42 -14.54 -5.46
C THR A 24 1.93 -14.86 -4.06
N ASN A 25 1.04 -14.99 -3.07
CA ASN A 25 1.38 -15.23 -1.66
C ASN A 25 2.28 -14.16 -1.06
N ARG A 26 2.07 -12.90 -1.45
CA ARG A 26 2.81 -11.76 -0.91
C ARG A 26 1.96 -11.01 0.10
N TYR A 27 2.62 -10.42 1.10
CA TYR A 27 1.96 -9.51 2.02
C TYR A 27 2.14 -8.08 1.53
N TYR A 28 1.18 -7.22 1.84
CA TYR A 28 1.19 -5.85 1.30
C TYR A 28 0.77 -4.81 2.33
N LEU A 29 1.26 -3.60 2.12
CA LEU A 29 0.72 -2.36 2.67
C LEU A 29 0.20 -1.54 1.50
N SER A 30 -1.01 -1.03 1.59
CA SER A 30 -1.59 -0.21 0.53
C SER A 30 -2.18 1.09 1.08
N PHE A 31 -2.26 2.09 0.23
CA PHE A 31 -2.91 3.35 0.56
C PHE A 31 -3.43 4.00 -0.73
N PRO A 32 -4.49 4.84 -0.63
CA PRO A 32 -5.07 5.47 -1.81
C PRO A 32 -4.22 6.63 -2.31
N VAL A 33 -4.19 6.76 -3.64
CA VAL A 33 -3.56 7.88 -4.33
C VAL A 33 -4.52 8.41 -5.39
N SER A 34 -4.37 9.68 -5.77
CA SER A 34 -5.17 10.30 -6.83
C SER A 34 -4.27 10.83 -7.93
N PRO A 35 -4.62 10.63 -9.23
CA PRO A 35 -3.86 11.22 -10.32
C PRO A 35 -3.87 12.76 -10.25
N PRO A 36 -2.82 13.42 -10.75
CA PRO A 36 -2.84 14.89 -10.87
C PRO A 36 -4.03 15.33 -11.73
N ASN A 37 -4.71 16.38 -11.32
CA ASN A 37 -5.86 16.95 -12.02
C ASN A 37 -7.13 16.10 -12.02
N GLN A 38 -7.14 14.97 -11.30
CA GLN A 38 -8.31 14.09 -11.21
C GLN A 38 -8.58 13.74 -9.75
N ARG A 39 -8.98 14.73 -8.96
CA ARG A 39 -9.18 14.58 -7.50
C ARG A 39 -10.28 13.59 -7.12
N TYR A 40 -11.18 13.28 -8.04
CA TYR A 40 -12.32 12.39 -7.77
C TYR A 40 -12.01 10.93 -8.07
N VAL A 41 -10.85 10.65 -8.65
CA VAL A 41 -10.42 9.28 -8.97
C VAL A 41 -9.37 8.87 -7.96
N GLU A 42 -9.61 7.74 -7.28
CA GLU A 42 -8.64 7.16 -6.36
C GLU A 42 -8.32 5.74 -6.82
N PHE A 43 -7.04 5.37 -6.69
CA PHE A 43 -6.62 4.00 -6.83
C PHE A 43 -5.60 3.70 -5.73
N GLU A 44 -5.42 2.41 -5.41
CA GLU A 44 -4.48 2.04 -4.37
C GLU A 44 -3.15 1.60 -4.95
N GLU A 45 -2.06 2.01 -4.29
CA GLU A 45 -0.72 1.51 -4.56
C GLU A 45 -0.38 0.46 -3.51
N TYR A 46 0.14 -0.68 -3.95
CA TYR A 46 0.43 -1.82 -3.10
C TYR A 46 1.93 -2.04 -3.01
N TYR A 47 2.45 -2.10 -1.78
CA TYR A 47 3.87 -2.29 -1.50
C TYR A 47 4.06 -3.63 -0.80
N GLU A 48 5.02 -4.41 -1.26
CA GLU A 48 5.32 -5.69 -0.65
C GLU A 48 5.98 -5.50 0.70
N VAL A 49 5.52 -6.26 1.69
CA VAL A 49 6.15 -6.34 3.00
C VAL A 49 6.38 -7.81 3.33
N SER A 50 7.37 -8.10 4.19
CA SER A 50 7.62 -9.46 4.63
C SER A 50 6.58 -9.88 5.68
N SER A 51 6.46 -11.19 5.92
CA SER A 51 5.57 -11.69 6.98
C SER A 51 5.99 -11.15 8.35
N GLU A 52 7.28 -10.99 8.57
CA GLU A 52 7.84 -10.45 9.81
C GLU A 52 7.47 -8.97 9.97
N GLN A 53 7.55 -8.19 8.89
CA GLN A 53 7.11 -6.80 8.89
C GLN A 53 5.61 -6.69 9.16
N LEU A 54 4.81 -7.56 8.55
CA LEU A 54 3.37 -7.57 8.79
C LEU A 54 3.06 -7.78 10.27
N ASP A 55 3.69 -8.77 10.89
CA ASP A 55 3.50 -9.05 12.31
C ASP A 55 3.92 -7.86 13.18
N GLU A 56 5.04 -7.23 12.88
CA GLU A 56 5.52 -6.05 13.58
C GLU A 56 4.56 -4.88 13.45
N PHE A 57 4.05 -4.66 12.25
CA PHE A 57 3.09 -3.57 11.99
C PHE A 57 1.77 -3.78 12.73
N LEU A 58 1.32 -5.04 12.85
CA LEU A 58 0.10 -5.35 13.60
C LEU A 58 0.28 -5.15 15.10
N GLU A 59 1.49 -5.35 15.62
CA GLU A 59 1.79 -5.17 17.04
C GLU A 59 2.13 -3.71 17.39
N ASN A 60 2.76 -2.98 16.45
CA ASN A 60 3.24 -1.63 16.71
C ASN A 60 2.92 -0.71 15.53
N GLU A 61 1.86 0.05 15.67
CA GLU A 61 1.41 0.97 14.60
C GLU A 61 2.42 2.09 14.32
N ASP A 62 3.20 2.52 15.31
CA ASP A 62 4.20 3.57 15.08
C ASP A 62 5.24 3.15 14.06
N VAL A 63 5.66 1.89 14.09
CA VAL A 63 6.59 1.33 13.10
C VAL A 63 5.93 1.29 11.72
N LEU A 64 4.65 0.93 11.67
CA LEU A 64 3.89 0.93 10.42
C LEU A 64 3.81 2.34 9.84
N ILE A 65 3.49 3.34 10.64
CA ILE A 65 3.34 4.72 10.17
C ILE A 65 4.66 5.25 9.62
N GLU A 66 5.78 4.93 10.25
CA GLU A 66 7.10 5.30 9.74
C GLU A 66 7.35 4.72 8.35
N PHE A 67 7.03 3.43 8.17
CA PHE A 67 7.14 2.77 6.85
C PHE A 67 6.17 3.37 5.84
N LEU A 68 4.94 3.65 6.25
CA LEU A 68 3.91 4.26 5.41
C LEU A 68 4.38 5.63 4.88
N ASP A 69 5.00 6.43 5.72
CA ASP A 69 5.54 7.74 5.31
C ASP A 69 6.64 7.58 4.26
N LYS A 70 7.49 6.56 4.38
CA LYS A 70 8.49 6.28 3.36
C LYS A 70 7.85 5.90 2.03
N CYS A 71 6.79 5.11 2.05
CA CYS A 71 6.05 4.76 0.84
C CYS A 71 5.41 5.99 0.20
N ARG A 72 4.78 6.84 1.00
CA ARG A 72 4.13 8.07 0.53
C ARG A 72 5.12 9.06 -0.08
N THR A 73 6.35 9.08 0.39
CA THR A 73 7.40 9.94 -0.16
C THR A 73 8.19 9.28 -1.28
N ARG A 74 7.69 8.15 -1.79
CA ARG A 74 8.22 7.40 -2.94
C ARG A 74 9.61 6.82 -2.74
N LYS A 75 10.02 6.62 -1.48
CA LYS A 75 11.33 6.04 -1.14
C LYS A 75 11.36 4.52 -1.28
N MET A 76 10.19 3.88 -1.33
CA MET A 76 10.06 2.43 -1.34
C MET A 76 9.44 1.90 -2.64
N ASP A 77 9.60 2.62 -3.74
CA ASP A 77 9.01 2.26 -5.03
C ASP A 77 9.46 0.89 -5.54
N HIS A 78 10.65 0.46 -5.14
CA HIS A 78 11.16 -0.87 -5.52
C HIS A 78 10.35 -2.03 -4.91
N LEU A 79 9.46 -1.73 -3.96
CA LEU A 79 8.62 -2.74 -3.31
C LEU A 79 7.24 -2.88 -3.94
N PHE A 80 6.95 -2.19 -5.03
CA PHE A 80 5.65 -2.34 -5.71
C PHE A 80 5.40 -3.79 -6.10
N ILE A 81 4.19 -4.27 -5.80
CA ILE A 81 3.75 -5.60 -6.23
C ILE A 81 3.49 -5.58 -7.73
N PHE A 82 2.97 -4.46 -8.24
CA PHE A 82 2.77 -4.23 -9.66
C PHE A 82 2.90 -2.75 -9.96
N TYR A 83 3.19 -2.43 -11.21
CA TYR A 83 3.30 -1.02 -11.62
C TYR A 83 1.93 -0.34 -11.65
N PRO A 84 1.87 0.96 -11.35
CA PRO A 84 0.62 1.71 -11.45
C PRO A 84 0.04 1.63 -12.86
N ILE A 85 -1.27 1.57 -12.96
CA ILE A 85 -1.98 1.49 -14.25
C ILE A 85 -1.85 2.79 -15.02
N ALA A 86 -1.82 3.93 -14.32
CA ALA A 86 -1.71 5.24 -14.95
C ALA A 86 -0.27 5.54 -15.35
N PRO A 87 -0.04 6.21 -16.49
CA PRO A 87 1.31 6.60 -16.91
C PRO A 87 1.94 7.63 -15.96
N VAL A 88 1.14 8.36 -15.21
CA VAL A 88 1.59 9.31 -14.18
C VAL A 88 1.06 8.83 -12.84
N ARG A 89 1.97 8.65 -11.89
CA ARG A 89 1.58 8.23 -10.54
C ARG A 89 0.77 9.33 -9.86
N GLY A 90 -0.21 8.91 -9.06
CA GLY A 90 -0.97 9.81 -8.24
C GLY A 90 -0.23 10.27 -7.00
N TYR A 91 -0.83 11.18 -6.27
CA TYR A 91 -0.35 11.66 -4.98
C TYR A 91 -1.18 11.04 -3.86
N PRO A 92 -0.57 10.79 -2.69
CA PRO A 92 -1.32 10.30 -1.52
C PRO A 92 -2.44 11.28 -1.14
N THR A 93 -3.58 10.73 -0.83
CA THR A 93 -4.77 11.51 -0.47
C THR A 93 -4.98 11.62 1.04
#